data_f6b62adeb0458169d16949b3de70f7ff
#
_entry.id   f6b62adeb0458169d16949b3de70f7ff
#
_cell.length_a   1.000
_cell.length_b   1.000
_cell.length_c   1.000
_cell.angle_alpha   90.00
_cell.angle_beta   90.00
_cell.angle_gamma   90.00
#
_symmetry.space_group_name_H-M   'P 1'
#
loop_
_entity.id
_entity.type
_entity.pdbx_description
1 polymer ?
#
loop_
_entity_poly.entity_id
_entity_poly.type
_entity_poly.pdbx_seq_one_letter_code
_entity_poly.pdbx_strand_id
1 'polypeptide(L)'
;VLFRSLLGVIIVSVAALGIGAPIHDVATSFGNGFWSLIPFTLQMTMLIIVGYVVSVSKPVKFLIQKMARIPSSGRGAIVLVATVSLLISLVNWAISTILTALLVIALAKRKELNMDYRAAAAAAIIGMGATWALGISSSAAQLQANKTSLPESIYNLTGVIPFTETIFLWQSIAMTIILVIVSIAIAYWSAPKGNSVKTIDSFDVQFEEEKTNEAKSTRPGDWLENSPILTIIVVVLGLIWMFFEFSKSNPIIAISSLNTYNFVFLMLGLALHGTPRNFLNAVAKAVPAVSGILIQFPLYGSIAFIMTQALNSQDLSLSHYIAEFFVSIASKETFAI
;
A
#
# COMPACT_ATOMS: atom_id res chain seq x y z
N VAL A 1 -9.32 8.36 12.05
CA VAL A 1 -8.25 7.34 12.16
C VAL A 1 -7.23 7.75 13.22
N LEU A 2 -6.75 9.00 13.23
CA LEU A 2 -5.79 9.51 14.23
C LEU A 2 -6.22 9.27 15.67
N PHE A 3 -7.51 9.46 15.99
CA PHE A 3 -8.07 9.18 17.32
C PHE A 3 -7.74 7.76 17.82
N ARG A 4 -7.83 6.75 16.93
CA ARG A 4 -7.53 5.36 17.29
C ARG A 4 -6.06 5.15 17.64
N SER A 5 -5.14 5.80 16.92
CA SER A 5 -3.69 5.71 17.18
C SER A 5 -3.35 6.39 18.51
N LEU A 6 -3.93 7.56 18.81
CA LEU A 6 -3.74 8.25 20.08
C LEU A 6 -4.30 7.43 21.24
N LEU A 7 -5.49 6.85 21.09
CA LEU A 7 -6.06 5.95 22.09
C LEU A 7 -5.18 4.73 22.32
N GLY A 8 -4.61 4.14 21.24
CA GLY A 8 -3.66 3.03 21.34
C GLY A 8 -2.42 3.38 22.17
N VAL A 9 -1.83 4.56 21.93
CA VAL A 9 -0.69 5.06 22.72
C VAL A 9 -1.08 5.17 24.19
N ILE A 10 -2.24 5.74 24.52
CA ILE A 10 -2.71 5.90 25.91
C ILE A 10 -2.91 4.52 26.57
N ILE A 11 -3.60 3.60 25.90
CA ILE A 11 -3.87 2.26 26.46
C ILE A 11 -2.57 1.52 26.76
N VAL A 12 -1.62 1.52 25.81
CA VAL A 12 -0.34 0.82 25.98
C VAL A 12 0.52 1.49 27.04
N SER A 13 0.52 2.83 27.12
CA SER A 13 1.23 3.56 28.19
C SER A 13 0.68 3.24 29.57
N VAL A 14 -0.66 3.25 29.73
CA VAL A 14 -1.31 2.89 31.01
C VAL A 14 -1.01 1.43 31.37
N ALA A 15 -1.04 0.51 30.41
CA ALA A 15 -0.72 -0.90 30.63
C ALA A 15 0.76 -1.08 31.06
N ALA A 16 1.70 -0.38 30.42
CA ALA A 16 3.12 -0.42 30.78
C ALA A 16 3.37 0.13 32.20
N LEU A 17 2.72 1.24 32.57
CA LEU A 17 2.76 1.75 33.94
C LEU A 17 2.15 0.75 34.94
N GLY A 18 1.07 0.07 34.55
CA GLY A 18 0.37 -0.95 35.36
C GLY A 18 1.22 -2.18 35.69
N ILE A 19 2.15 -2.57 34.82
CA ILE A 19 3.14 -3.64 35.09
C ILE A 19 4.38 -3.17 35.87
N GLY A 20 4.43 -1.85 36.25
CA GLY A 20 5.49 -1.27 37.03
C GLY A 20 6.63 -0.64 36.23
N ALA A 21 6.46 -0.38 34.93
CA ALA A 21 7.44 0.38 34.16
C ALA A 21 7.48 1.84 34.62
N PRO A 22 8.68 2.46 34.84
CA PRO A 22 8.80 3.85 35.21
C PRO A 22 8.23 4.79 34.14
N ILE A 23 7.60 5.88 34.54
CA ILE A 23 7.06 6.89 33.61
C ILE A 23 8.12 7.47 32.67
N HIS A 24 9.36 7.61 33.15
CA HIS A 24 10.50 8.05 32.36
C HIS A 24 10.75 7.09 31.18
N ASP A 25 10.71 5.78 31.42
CA ASP A 25 11.00 4.76 30.39
C ASP A 25 9.85 4.66 29.38
N VAL A 26 8.61 4.81 29.84
CA VAL A 26 7.44 4.91 28.95
C VAL A 26 7.53 6.14 28.05
N ALA A 27 7.89 7.31 28.59
CA ALA A 27 8.03 8.55 27.82
C ALA A 27 9.22 8.50 26.85
N THR A 28 10.34 7.93 27.27
CA THR A 28 11.52 7.74 26.40
C THR A 28 11.22 6.77 25.27
N SER A 29 10.57 5.64 25.57
CA SER A 29 10.13 4.66 24.59
C SER A 29 9.14 5.26 23.58
N PHE A 30 8.21 6.11 24.06
CA PHE A 30 7.31 6.85 23.19
C PHE A 30 8.06 7.71 22.16
N GLY A 31 9.00 8.56 22.64
CA GLY A 31 9.76 9.47 21.79
C GLY A 31 10.67 8.73 20.79
N ASN A 32 11.44 7.76 21.27
CA ASN A 32 12.35 6.95 20.44
C ASN A 32 11.58 6.14 19.43
N GLY A 33 10.48 5.53 19.82
CA GLY A 33 9.60 4.76 18.92
C GLY A 33 9.00 5.60 17.81
N PHE A 34 8.59 6.84 18.11
CA PHE A 34 8.09 7.78 17.11
C PHE A 34 9.12 8.02 15.99
N TRP A 35 10.34 8.34 16.35
CA TRP A 35 11.39 8.65 15.39
C TRP A 35 11.94 7.41 14.66
N SER A 36 11.89 6.24 15.28
CA SER A 36 12.40 5.00 14.68
C SER A 36 11.70 4.59 13.40
N LEU A 37 10.39 4.88 13.28
CA LEU A 37 9.60 4.54 12.10
C LEU A 37 9.55 5.63 11.02
N ILE A 38 10.22 6.77 11.18
CA ILE A 38 10.23 7.83 10.16
C ILE A 38 10.74 7.34 8.80
N PRO A 39 11.88 6.60 8.69
CA PRO A 39 12.34 6.11 7.40
C PRO A 39 11.29 5.23 6.70
N PHE A 40 10.68 4.30 7.42
CA PHE A 40 9.61 3.44 6.90
C PHE A 40 8.36 4.25 6.52
N THR A 41 7.99 5.24 7.32
CA THR A 41 6.87 6.14 7.06
C THR A 41 7.05 6.88 5.73
N LEU A 42 8.26 7.39 5.47
CA LEU A 42 8.58 8.06 4.21
C LEU A 42 8.56 7.09 3.03
N GLN A 43 9.08 5.87 3.19
CA GLN A 43 9.01 4.83 2.16
C GLN A 43 7.57 4.47 1.79
N MET A 44 6.67 4.33 2.78
CA MET A 44 5.23 4.07 2.54
C MET A 44 4.51 5.27 1.93
N THR A 45 4.88 6.47 2.33
CA THR A 45 4.39 7.72 1.72
C THR A 45 4.76 7.78 0.24
N MET A 46 6.01 7.50 -0.10
CA MET A 46 6.48 7.44 -1.49
C MET A 46 5.73 6.38 -2.29
N LEU A 47 5.52 5.19 -1.72
CA LEU A 47 4.77 4.10 -2.37
C LEU A 47 3.37 4.55 -2.80
N ILE A 48 2.65 5.28 -1.95
CA ILE A 48 1.30 5.78 -2.27
C ILE A 48 1.36 6.88 -3.33
N ILE A 49 2.30 7.82 -3.19
CA ILE A 49 2.48 8.92 -4.16
C ILE A 49 2.78 8.34 -5.55
N VAL A 50 3.77 7.46 -5.65
CA VAL A 50 4.15 6.88 -6.96
C VAL A 50 3.05 5.98 -7.53
N GLY A 51 2.32 5.25 -6.66
CA GLY A 51 1.15 4.47 -7.04
C GLY A 51 0.06 5.34 -7.66
N TYR A 52 -0.24 6.48 -7.04
CA TYR A 52 -1.19 7.46 -7.57
C TYR A 52 -0.71 8.00 -8.92
N VAL A 53 0.52 8.50 -8.97
CA VAL A 53 1.11 9.10 -10.17
C VAL A 53 1.07 8.13 -11.35
N VAL A 54 1.46 6.88 -11.16
CA VAL A 54 1.38 5.86 -12.22
C VAL A 54 -0.07 5.65 -12.67
N SER A 55 -1.01 5.52 -11.72
CA SER A 55 -2.42 5.20 -12.02
C SER A 55 -3.15 6.29 -12.79
N VAL A 56 -2.81 7.58 -12.57
CA VAL A 56 -3.47 8.72 -13.24
C VAL A 56 -2.80 9.12 -14.54
N SER A 57 -1.72 8.46 -14.95
CA SER A 57 -1.00 8.74 -16.20
C SER A 57 -1.87 8.48 -17.44
N LYS A 58 -1.62 9.23 -18.53
CA LYS A 58 -2.37 9.09 -19.78
C LYS A 58 -2.40 7.64 -20.35
N PRO A 59 -1.26 6.90 -20.38
CA PRO A 59 -1.26 5.52 -20.84
C PRO A 59 -2.12 4.58 -19.99
N VAL A 60 -2.08 4.75 -18.64
CA VAL A 60 -2.89 3.93 -17.74
C VAL A 60 -4.37 4.29 -17.83
N LYS A 61 -4.74 5.57 -17.95
CA LYS A 61 -6.12 6.00 -18.26
C LYS A 61 -6.64 5.38 -19.56
N PHE A 62 -5.82 5.31 -20.60
CA PHE A 62 -6.18 4.63 -21.86
C PHE A 62 -6.40 3.12 -21.66
N LEU A 63 -5.53 2.47 -20.88
CA LEU A 63 -5.71 1.05 -20.52
C LEU A 63 -7.02 0.82 -19.77
N ILE A 64 -7.33 1.67 -18.76
CA ILE A 64 -8.59 1.62 -18.03
C ILE A 64 -9.80 1.72 -18.97
N GLN A 65 -9.77 2.65 -19.92
CA GLN A 65 -10.85 2.80 -20.90
C GLN A 65 -11.01 1.55 -21.78
N LYS A 66 -9.91 0.90 -22.18
CA LYS A 66 -9.95 -0.38 -22.89
C LYS A 66 -10.56 -1.49 -22.03
N MET A 67 -10.10 -1.64 -20.79
CA MET A 67 -10.64 -2.64 -19.85
C MET A 67 -12.11 -2.40 -19.58
N ALA A 68 -12.54 -1.16 -19.44
CA ALA A 68 -13.94 -0.82 -19.22
C ALA A 68 -14.88 -1.23 -20.36
N ARG A 69 -14.35 -1.51 -21.57
CA ARG A 69 -15.15 -1.99 -22.72
C ARG A 69 -15.37 -3.51 -22.73
N ILE A 70 -14.62 -4.28 -21.93
CA ILE A 70 -14.64 -5.74 -21.95
C ILE A 70 -15.98 -6.31 -21.44
N PRO A 71 -16.51 -5.88 -20.27
CA PRO A 71 -17.69 -6.53 -19.74
C PRO A 71 -18.97 -6.14 -20.50
N SER A 72 -19.85 -7.13 -20.65
CA SER A 72 -21.18 -7.00 -21.26
C SER A 72 -22.32 -7.02 -20.25
N SER A 73 -22.02 -7.17 -18.94
CA SER A 73 -23.00 -7.20 -17.85
C SER A 73 -22.46 -6.58 -16.57
N GLY A 74 -23.34 -6.13 -15.69
CA GLY A 74 -22.94 -5.53 -14.42
C GLY A 74 -22.15 -6.46 -13.52
N ARG A 75 -22.46 -7.76 -13.49
CA ARG A 75 -21.68 -8.75 -12.75
C ARG A 75 -20.32 -9.01 -13.40
N GLY A 76 -20.26 -9.09 -14.72
CA GLY A 76 -19.00 -9.20 -15.45
C GLY A 76 -18.08 -8.00 -15.16
N ALA A 77 -18.66 -6.81 -15.00
CA ALA A 77 -17.93 -5.61 -14.62
C ALA A 77 -17.35 -5.72 -13.19
N ILE A 78 -18.14 -6.20 -12.22
CA ILE A 78 -17.68 -6.42 -10.85
C ILE A 78 -16.56 -7.47 -10.80
N VAL A 79 -16.69 -8.57 -11.53
CA VAL A 79 -15.65 -9.60 -11.65
C VAL A 79 -14.37 -9.04 -12.26
N LEU A 80 -14.47 -8.22 -13.30
CA LEU A 80 -13.30 -7.57 -13.91
C LEU A 80 -12.59 -6.68 -12.88
N VAL A 81 -13.34 -5.85 -12.14
CA VAL A 81 -12.78 -4.98 -11.10
C VAL A 81 -12.09 -5.82 -10.01
N ALA A 82 -12.74 -6.87 -9.51
CA ALA A 82 -12.15 -7.77 -8.52
C ALA A 82 -10.85 -8.42 -9.02
N THR A 83 -10.87 -8.95 -10.24
CA THR A 83 -9.70 -9.60 -10.85
C THR A 83 -8.53 -8.63 -10.99
N VAL A 84 -8.79 -7.44 -11.52
CA VAL A 84 -7.76 -6.39 -11.67
C VAL A 84 -7.23 -5.95 -10.30
N SER A 85 -8.11 -5.78 -9.30
CA SER A 85 -7.72 -5.43 -7.93
C SER A 85 -6.81 -6.49 -7.31
N LEU A 86 -7.20 -7.76 -7.38
CA LEU A 86 -6.44 -8.88 -6.81
C LEU A 86 -5.07 -9.05 -7.46
N LEU A 87 -4.98 -8.97 -8.78
CA LEU A 87 -3.72 -9.18 -9.50
C LEU A 87 -2.76 -8.00 -9.37
N ILE A 88 -3.25 -6.77 -9.50
CA ILE A 88 -2.38 -5.59 -9.38
C ILE A 88 -1.90 -5.40 -7.95
N SER A 89 -2.70 -5.75 -6.95
CA SER A 89 -2.30 -5.63 -5.55
C SER A 89 -1.13 -6.53 -5.18
N LEU A 90 -0.91 -7.66 -5.87
CA LEU A 90 0.31 -8.47 -5.72
C LEU A 90 1.58 -7.70 -6.10
N VAL A 91 1.45 -6.77 -7.05
CA VAL A 91 2.57 -5.95 -7.53
C VAL A 91 2.68 -4.64 -6.74
N ASN A 92 1.57 -3.90 -6.62
CA ASN A 92 1.52 -2.65 -5.87
C ASN A 92 0.09 -2.36 -5.40
N TRP A 93 -0.14 -2.41 -4.09
CA TRP A 93 -1.47 -2.20 -3.51
C TRP A 93 -2.00 -0.76 -3.73
N ALA A 94 -1.11 0.25 -3.77
CA ALA A 94 -1.53 1.63 -3.98
C ALA A 94 -1.98 1.86 -5.44
N ILE A 95 -1.24 1.31 -6.41
CA ILE A 95 -1.66 1.30 -7.82
C ILE A 95 -2.99 0.57 -7.96
N SER A 96 -3.12 -0.61 -7.35
CA SER A 96 -4.36 -1.39 -7.38
C SER A 96 -5.56 -0.57 -6.94
N THR A 97 -5.48 0.05 -5.76
CA THR A 97 -6.60 0.79 -5.18
C THR A 97 -7.05 1.96 -6.07
N ILE A 98 -6.10 2.72 -6.61
CA ILE A 98 -6.40 3.91 -7.40
C ILE A 98 -6.86 3.55 -8.81
N LEU A 99 -6.16 2.62 -9.46
CA LEU A 99 -6.50 2.16 -10.80
C LEU A 99 -7.90 1.54 -10.83
N THR A 100 -8.22 0.69 -9.85
CA THR A 100 -9.53 0.04 -9.77
C THR A 100 -10.64 1.01 -9.41
N ALA A 101 -10.39 2.03 -8.59
CA ALA A 101 -11.35 3.11 -8.37
C ALA A 101 -11.67 3.86 -9.68
N LEU A 102 -10.64 4.20 -10.46
CA LEU A 102 -10.82 4.81 -11.78
C LEU A 102 -11.54 3.87 -12.77
N LEU A 103 -11.27 2.56 -12.70
CA LEU A 103 -11.98 1.55 -13.51
C LEU A 103 -13.46 1.47 -13.12
N VAL A 104 -13.79 1.49 -11.81
CA VAL A 104 -15.20 1.53 -11.35
C VAL A 104 -15.90 2.77 -11.89
N ILE A 105 -15.26 3.95 -11.85
CA ILE A 105 -15.83 5.18 -12.40
C ILE A 105 -16.07 5.04 -13.92
N ALA A 106 -15.11 4.48 -14.65
CA ALA A 106 -15.24 4.27 -16.09
C ALA A 106 -16.38 3.29 -16.45
N LEU A 107 -16.54 2.22 -15.65
CA LEU A 107 -17.61 1.24 -15.81
C LEU A 107 -18.97 1.80 -15.40
N ALA A 108 -19.05 2.64 -14.35
CA ALA A 108 -20.25 3.26 -13.88
C ALA A 108 -20.88 4.24 -14.90
N LYS A 109 -20.05 4.83 -15.78
CA LYS A 109 -20.51 5.68 -16.90
C LYS A 109 -21.22 4.86 -17.98
N ARG A 110 -21.05 3.53 -18.03
CA ARG A 110 -21.68 2.60 -18.94
C ARG A 110 -23.01 2.11 -18.36
N LYS A 111 -24.05 2.95 -18.44
CA LYS A 111 -25.39 2.70 -17.85
C LYS A 111 -26.03 1.39 -18.33
N GLU A 112 -25.70 0.95 -19.56
CA GLU A 112 -26.19 -0.29 -20.16
C GLU A 112 -25.78 -1.55 -19.39
N LEU A 113 -24.68 -1.49 -18.60
CA LEU A 113 -24.22 -2.62 -17.79
C LEU A 113 -25.13 -2.87 -16.57
N ASN A 114 -25.89 -1.88 -16.13
CA ASN A 114 -26.68 -1.93 -14.88
C ASN A 114 -25.85 -2.49 -13.70
N MET A 115 -24.64 -1.94 -13.51
CA MET A 115 -23.67 -2.38 -12.51
C MET A 115 -24.04 -1.84 -11.13
N ASP A 116 -24.07 -2.69 -10.09
CA ASP A 116 -24.19 -2.22 -8.70
C ASP A 116 -22.91 -1.51 -8.30
N TYR A 117 -23.03 -0.20 -8.01
CA TYR A 117 -21.88 0.66 -7.70
C TYR A 117 -21.21 0.29 -6.38
N ARG A 118 -21.98 -0.14 -5.38
CA ARG A 118 -21.44 -0.53 -4.04
C ARG A 118 -20.61 -1.82 -4.15
N ALA A 119 -21.15 -2.81 -4.87
CA ALA A 119 -20.44 -4.07 -5.09
C ALA A 119 -19.16 -3.86 -5.91
N ALA A 120 -19.20 -2.97 -6.91
CA ALA A 120 -18.02 -2.60 -7.68
C ALA A 120 -16.98 -1.85 -6.83
N ALA A 121 -17.42 -0.92 -5.96
CA ALA A 121 -16.54 -0.21 -5.03
C ALA A 121 -15.90 -1.16 -4.01
N ALA A 122 -16.65 -2.13 -3.49
CA ALA A 122 -16.11 -3.18 -2.61
C ALA A 122 -15.09 -4.07 -3.36
N ALA A 123 -15.39 -4.45 -4.61
CA ALA A 123 -14.48 -5.22 -5.45
C ALA A 123 -13.17 -4.45 -5.77
N ALA A 124 -13.22 -3.12 -5.84
CA ALA A 124 -12.03 -2.30 -6.11
C ALA A 124 -10.97 -2.37 -5.01
N ILE A 125 -11.36 -2.63 -3.77
CA ILE A 125 -10.44 -2.71 -2.62
C ILE A 125 -10.15 -4.15 -2.18
N ILE A 126 -10.73 -5.16 -2.83
CA ILE A 126 -10.61 -6.56 -2.41
C ILE A 126 -9.16 -7.06 -2.45
N GLY A 127 -8.37 -6.59 -3.42
CA GLY A 127 -6.95 -6.93 -3.54
C GLY A 127 -6.12 -6.46 -2.35
N MET A 128 -6.41 -5.26 -1.82
CA MET A 128 -5.77 -4.75 -0.61
C MET A 128 -6.13 -5.56 0.64
N GLY A 129 -7.31 -6.22 0.66
CA GLY A 129 -7.72 -7.08 1.77
C GLY A 129 -7.22 -8.53 1.65
N ALA A 130 -7.15 -9.07 0.44
CA ALA A 130 -6.96 -10.51 0.23
C ALA A 130 -5.56 -10.90 -0.26
N THR A 131 -4.94 -10.13 -1.15
CA THR A 131 -3.74 -10.61 -1.87
C THR A 131 -2.50 -9.72 -1.76
N TRP A 132 -2.60 -8.46 -1.34
CA TRP A 132 -1.47 -7.53 -1.30
C TRP A 132 -0.28 -8.05 -0.47
N ALA A 133 -0.54 -8.74 0.63
CA ALA A 133 0.49 -9.27 1.53
C ALA A 133 1.17 -10.54 0.99
N LEU A 134 0.64 -11.15 -0.07
CA LEU A 134 1.14 -12.38 -0.68
C LEU A 134 1.98 -12.13 -1.94
N GLY A 135 2.17 -10.87 -2.31
CA GLY A 135 2.99 -10.47 -3.46
C GLY A 135 4.16 -9.55 -3.06
N ILE A 136 4.89 -9.08 -4.05
CA ILE A 136 6.00 -8.12 -3.85
C ILE A 136 5.54 -6.77 -3.28
N SER A 137 4.24 -6.55 -3.24
CA SER A 137 3.57 -5.43 -2.58
C SER A 137 3.59 -5.52 -1.04
N SER A 138 3.93 -6.68 -0.48
CA SER A 138 3.94 -6.94 0.96
C SER A 138 5.03 -6.15 1.67
N SER A 139 4.65 -5.10 2.38
CA SER A 139 5.60 -4.32 3.19
C SER A 139 6.24 -5.15 4.31
N ALA A 140 5.52 -6.13 4.87
CA ALA A 140 6.07 -7.03 5.90
C ALA A 140 7.15 -7.94 5.31
N ALA A 141 6.88 -8.56 4.16
CA ALA A 141 7.89 -9.40 3.48
C ALA A 141 9.10 -8.56 3.01
N GLN A 142 8.86 -7.32 2.53
CA GLN A 142 9.95 -6.41 2.16
C GLN A 142 10.81 -5.99 3.35
N LEU A 143 10.20 -5.69 4.51
CA LEU A 143 10.93 -5.40 5.74
C LEU A 143 11.79 -6.59 6.16
N GLN A 144 11.23 -7.79 6.19
CA GLN A 144 11.92 -9.01 6.61
C GLN A 144 13.04 -9.43 5.65
N ALA A 145 12.89 -9.12 4.35
CA ALA A 145 13.88 -9.43 3.33
C ALA A 145 15.08 -8.46 3.31
N ASN A 146 15.07 -7.39 4.10
CA ASN A 146 16.08 -6.35 4.04
C ASN A 146 16.66 -6.01 5.42
N LYS A 147 17.95 -6.32 5.61
CA LYS A 147 18.67 -6.06 6.86
C LYS A 147 18.56 -4.60 7.34
N THR A 148 18.64 -3.64 6.42
CA THR A 148 18.63 -2.20 6.76
C THR A 148 17.26 -1.68 7.21
N SER A 149 16.21 -2.43 6.93
CA SER A 149 14.82 -2.08 7.29
C SER A 149 14.34 -2.81 8.53
N LEU A 150 15.04 -3.89 8.95
CA LEU A 150 14.67 -4.67 10.13
C LEU A 150 15.12 -3.97 11.41
N PRO A 151 14.27 -3.88 12.44
CA PRO A 151 14.71 -3.57 13.80
C PRO A 151 15.76 -4.58 14.27
N GLU A 152 16.79 -4.09 14.96
CA GLU A 152 17.93 -4.92 15.38
C GLU A 152 17.51 -6.10 16.26
N SER A 153 16.51 -5.92 17.10
CA SER A 153 15.94 -6.97 17.95
C SER A 153 15.35 -8.13 17.14
N ILE A 154 14.67 -7.83 16.02
CA ILE A 154 14.08 -8.84 15.15
C ILE A 154 15.20 -9.48 14.32
N TYR A 155 16.12 -8.69 13.77
CA TYR A 155 17.26 -9.22 13.00
C TYR A 155 18.09 -10.23 13.78
N ASN A 156 18.35 -9.97 15.07
CA ASN A 156 19.13 -10.87 15.94
C ASN A 156 18.39 -12.20 16.21
N LEU A 157 17.06 -12.23 16.11
CA LEU A 157 16.26 -13.45 16.32
C LEU A 157 16.07 -14.25 15.04
N THR A 158 15.72 -13.59 13.94
CA THR A 158 15.26 -14.25 12.71
C THR A 158 16.27 -14.16 11.56
N GLY A 159 17.22 -13.23 11.61
CA GLY A 159 18.03 -12.88 10.45
C GLY A 159 17.20 -12.25 9.33
N VAL A 160 17.76 -12.23 8.12
CA VAL A 160 17.03 -11.84 6.90
C VAL A 160 16.30 -13.04 6.34
N ILE A 161 15.00 -12.92 6.10
CA ILE A 161 14.19 -13.95 5.45
C ILE A 161 13.84 -13.45 4.04
N PRO A 162 14.40 -14.06 2.97
CA PRO A 162 14.19 -13.60 1.60
C PRO A 162 12.78 -13.93 1.09
N PHE A 163 12.39 -13.30 -0.02
CA PHE A 163 11.10 -13.55 -0.67
C PHE A 163 10.88 -15.01 -1.07
N THR A 164 11.95 -15.75 -1.35
CA THR A 164 11.90 -17.17 -1.65
C THR A 164 11.43 -18.04 -0.48
N GLU A 165 11.60 -17.53 0.74
CA GLU A 165 11.19 -18.21 1.98
C GLU A 165 9.90 -17.61 2.57
N THR A 166 9.26 -16.68 1.88
CA THR A 166 8.00 -16.05 2.29
C THR A 166 6.96 -16.10 1.17
N ILE A 167 6.87 -15.04 0.38
CA ILE A 167 5.81 -14.87 -0.65
C ILE A 167 5.98 -15.82 -1.85
N PHE A 168 7.19 -16.30 -2.13
CA PHE A 168 7.47 -17.24 -3.23
C PHE A 168 7.58 -18.71 -2.79
N LEU A 169 7.25 -19.02 -1.53
CA LEU A 169 7.01 -20.41 -1.15
C LEU A 169 5.84 -20.98 -1.94
N TRP A 170 5.93 -22.26 -2.31
CA TRP A 170 4.85 -22.90 -3.06
C TRP A 170 3.51 -22.88 -2.31
N GLN A 171 3.51 -22.95 -0.97
CA GLN A 171 2.33 -22.83 -0.13
C GLN A 171 1.70 -21.43 -0.24
N SER A 172 2.53 -20.38 -0.20
CA SER A 172 2.08 -19.00 -0.36
C SER A 172 1.49 -18.75 -1.76
N ILE A 173 2.11 -19.32 -2.79
CA ILE A 173 1.62 -19.24 -4.17
C ILE A 173 0.29 -19.99 -4.30
N ALA A 174 0.18 -21.21 -3.76
CA ALA A 174 -1.06 -21.99 -3.78
C ALA A 174 -2.19 -21.25 -3.05
N MET A 175 -1.91 -20.70 -1.87
CA MET A 175 -2.86 -19.88 -1.10
C MET A 175 -3.29 -18.65 -1.89
N THR A 176 -2.37 -17.97 -2.55
CA THR A 176 -2.68 -16.80 -3.41
C THR A 176 -3.64 -17.18 -4.53
N ILE A 177 -3.39 -18.28 -5.23
CA ILE A 177 -4.26 -18.77 -6.32
C ILE A 177 -5.65 -19.08 -5.77
N ILE A 178 -5.74 -19.80 -4.65
CA ILE A 178 -7.01 -20.14 -4.01
C ILE A 178 -7.77 -18.87 -3.61
N LEU A 179 -7.10 -17.91 -2.95
CA LEU A 179 -7.71 -16.66 -2.54
C LEU A 179 -8.20 -15.82 -3.73
N VAL A 180 -7.45 -15.76 -4.82
CA VAL A 180 -7.87 -15.08 -6.05
C VAL A 180 -9.15 -15.72 -6.61
N ILE A 181 -9.17 -17.06 -6.75
CA ILE A 181 -10.33 -17.78 -7.29
C ILE A 181 -11.56 -17.59 -6.39
N VAL A 182 -11.41 -17.81 -5.10
CA VAL A 182 -12.49 -17.71 -4.11
C VAL A 182 -13.02 -16.27 -4.04
N SER A 183 -12.14 -15.28 -4.02
CA SER A 183 -12.52 -13.86 -3.97
C SER A 183 -13.30 -13.43 -5.22
N ILE A 184 -12.88 -13.88 -6.40
CA ILE A 184 -13.60 -13.62 -7.66
C ILE A 184 -14.98 -14.30 -7.63
N ALA A 185 -15.05 -15.54 -7.16
CA ALA A 185 -16.31 -16.28 -7.04
C ALA A 185 -17.27 -15.58 -6.08
N ILE A 186 -16.79 -15.15 -4.91
CA ILE A 186 -17.58 -14.38 -3.94
C ILE A 186 -18.06 -13.06 -4.55
N ALA A 187 -17.18 -12.31 -5.23
CA ALA A 187 -17.55 -11.05 -5.89
C ALA A 187 -18.67 -11.26 -6.95
N TYR A 188 -18.62 -12.36 -7.70
CA TYR A 188 -19.66 -12.71 -8.68
C TYR A 188 -20.98 -13.10 -8.02
N TRP A 189 -20.95 -13.96 -7.00
CA TRP A 189 -22.16 -14.49 -6.38
C TRP A 189 -22.83 -13.51 -5.43
N SER A 190 -22.06 -12.69 -4.73
CA SER A 190 -22.57 -11.65 -3.83
C SER A 190 -23.10 -10.40 -4.55
N ALA A 191 -22.79 -10.25 -5.85
CA ALA A 191 -23.24 -9.11 -6.63
C ALA A 191 -24.79 -9.06 -6.69
N PRO A 192 -25.42 -7.92 -6.35
CA PRO A 192 -26.87 -7.74 -6.35
C PRO A 192 -27.51 -8.02 -7.71
N LYS A 193 -28.79 -8.41 -7.72
CA LYS A 193 -29.57 -8.79 -8.91
C LYS A 193 -30.89 -8.05 -8.97
N GLY A 194 -31.38 -7.84 -10.21
CA GLY A 194 -32.71 -7.26 -10.43
C GLY A 194 -32.92 -5.94 -9.69
N ASN A 195 -34.00 -5.81 -8.96
CA ASN A 195 -34.40 -4.55 -8.28
C ASN A 195 -33.48 -4.16 -7.10
N SER A 196 -32.60 -5.04 -6.63
CA SER A 196 -31.64 -4.73 -5.56
C SER A 196 -30.37 -4.02 -6.04
N VAL A 197 -30.17 -3.93 -7.35
CA VAL A 197 -29.06 -3.21 -7.96
C VAL A 197 -29.21 -1.71 -7.74
N LYS A 198 -28.18 -1.07 -7.19
CA LYS A 198 -28.06 0.38 -7.07
C LYS A 198 -26.93 0.86 -7.95
N THR A 199 -27.29 1.45 -9.08
CA THR A 199 -26.33 2.09 -10.00
C THR A 199 -25.83 3.41 -9.41
N ILE A 200 -24.85 4.02 -10.06
CA ILE A 200 -24.28 5.30 -9.61
C ILE A 200 -25.32 6.41 -9.53
N ASP A 201 -26.34 6.38 -10.39
CA ASP A 201 -27.43 7.36 -10.40
C ASP A 201 -28.25 7.34 -9.09
N SER A 202 -28.16 6.27 -8.28
CA SER A 202 -28.78 6.17 -6.96
C SER A 202 -28.03 6.94 -5.87
N PHE A 203 -26.86 7.48 -6.18
CA PHE A 203 -26.00 8.22 -5.28
C PHE A 203 -25.72 9.60 -5.90
N ASP A 204 -25.74 10.64 -5.08
CA ASP A 204 -25.43 12.01 -5.53
C ASP A 204 -23.89 12.18 -5.68
N VAL A 205 -23.31 11.43 -6.63
CA VAL A 205 -21.89 11.46 -6.93
C VAL A 205 -21.67 12.32 -8.16
N GLN A 206 -21.11 13.51 -7.96
CA GLN A 206 -20.64 14.35 -9.05
C GLN A 206 -19.19 13.98 -9.40
N PHE A 207 -18.96 13.61 -10.67
CA PHE A 207 -17.59 13.44 -11.16
C PHE A 207 -17.05 14.82 -11.53
N GLU A 208 -16.05 15.29 -10.78
CA GLU A 208 -15.28 16.45 -11.19
C GLU A 208 -14.54 16.12 -12.50
N GLU A 209 -14.92 16.79 -13.57
CA GLU A 209 -14.09 16.80 -14.79
C GLU A 209 -12.79 17.56 -14.49
N GLU A 210 -11.66 16.86 -14.63
CA GLU A 210 -10.34 17.50 -14.52
C GLU A 210 -10.21 18.59 -15.57
N LYS A 211 -10.50 19.84 -15.19
CA LYS A 211 -10.12 21.01 -16.00
C LYS A 211 -8.61 21.12 -15.97
N THR A 212 -7.96 20.73 -17.04
CA THR A 212 -6.56 21.03 -17.30
C THR A 212 -6.45 22.52 -17.60
N ASN A 213 -6.22 23.33 -16.59
CA ASN A 213 -5.82 24.71 -16.77
C ASN A 213 -4.34 24.71 -17.22
N GLU A 214 -4.11 24.58 -18.52
CA GLU A 214 -2.82 24.84 -19.13
C GLU A 214 -2.62 26.38 -19.19
N ALA A 215 -2.16 26.95 -18.11
CA ALA A 215 -1.65 28.30 -18.12
C ALA A 215 -0.40 28.32 -19.02
N LYS A 216 -0.51 28.89 -20.20
CA LYS A 216 0.64 29.20 -21.08
C LYS A 216 1.49 30.25 -20.39
N SER A 217 2.57 29.83 -19.76
CA SER A 217 3.57 30.71 -19.21
C SER A 217 4.67 30.98 -20.25
N THR A 218 5.24 32.21 -20.20
CA THR A 218 6.20 32.71 -21.17
C THR A 218 7.65 32.77 -20.63
N ARG A 219 7.88 32.22 -19.44
CA ARG A 219 9.21 32.22 -18.81
C ARG A 219 10.09 31.09 -19.34
N PRO A 220 11.41 31.27 -19.50
CA PRO A 220 12.31 30.22 -19.98
C PRO A 220 12.27 28.94 -19.13
N GLY A 221 12.11 29.06 -17.80
CA GLY A 221 11.94 27.91 -16.90
C GLY A 221 10.69 27.12 -17.19
N ASP A 222 9.59 27.75 -17.58
CA ASP A 222 8.34 27.07 -17.91
C ASP A 222 8.46 26.22 -19.17
N TRP A 223 9.31 26.61 -20.13
CA TRP A 223 9.62 25.77 -21.28
C TRP A 223 10.29 24.44 -20.86
N LEU A 224 11.27 24.52 -19.97
CA LEU A 224 11.95 23.32 -19.45
C LEU A 224 10.98 22.42 -18.65
N GLU A 225 10.11 22.99 -17.83
CA GLU A 225 9.11 22.24 -17.07
C GLU A 225 8.07 21.53 -17.95
N ASN A 226 7.72 22.11 -19.10
CA ASN A 226 6.79 21.54 -20.06
C ASN A 226 7.47 20.73 -21.17
N SER A 227 8.81 20.67 -21.18
CA SER A 227 9.60 19.87 -22.12
C SER A 227 9.89 18.48 -21.55
N PRO A 228 9.95 17.43 -22.37
CA PRO A 228 10.33 16.09 -21.93
C PRO A 228 11.84 15.93 -21.67
N ILE A 229 12.67 16.92 -22.01
CA ILE A 229 14.14 16.80 -21.98
C ILE A 229 14.63 16.46 -20.58
N LEU A 230 14.22 17.20 -19.55
CA LEU A 230 14.62 16.95 -18.17
C LEU A 230 14.13 15.57 -17.68
N THR A 231 12.90 15.21 -18.04
CA THR A 231 12.33 13.91 -17.73
C THR A 231 13.17 12.79 -18.34
N ILE A 232 13.53 12.89 -19.62
CA ILE A 232 14.34 11.87 -20.33
C ILE A 232 15.71 11.72 -19.66
N ILE A 233 16.39 12.83 -19.34
CA ILE A 233 17.69 12.80 -18.68
C ILE A 233 17.60 12.07 -17.33
N VAL A 234 16.63 12.43 -16.49
CA VAL A 234 16.47 11.84 -15.16
C VAL A 234 16.07 10.35 -15.26
N VAL A 235 15.16 10.00 -16.18
CA VAL A 235 14.75 8.62 -16.39
C VAL A 235 15.92 7.76 -16.91
N VAL A 236 16.73 8.28 -17.83
CA VAL A 236 17.94 7.58 -18.31
C VAL A 236 18.94 7.34 -17.18
N LEU A 237 19.21 8.35 -16.35
CA LEU A 237 20.05 8.17 -15.16
C LEU A 237 19.47 7.13 -14.20
N GLY A 238 18.16 7.16 -13.98
CA GLY A 238 17.46 6.17 -13.18
C GLY A 238 17.56 4.76 -13.75
N LEU A 239 17.43 4.59 -15.06
CA LEU A 239 17.60 3.30 -15.74
C LEU A 239 19.03 2.76 -15.62
N ILE A 240 20.02 3.63 -15.76
CA ILE A 240 21.44 3.27 -15.56
C ILE A 240 21.65 2.79 -14.11
N TRP A 241 21.16 3.52 -13.12
CA TRP A 241 21.24 3.11 -11.72
C TRP A 241 20.56 1.76 -11.49
N MET A 242 19.34 1.58 -12.01
CA MET A 242 18.61 0.30 -11.91
C MET A 242 19.39 -0.85 -12.55
N PHE A 243 19.98 -0.63 -13.73
CA PHE A 243 20.80 -1.64 -14.39
C PHE A 243 21.94 -2.12 -13.49
N PHE A 244 22.71 -1.20 -12.88
CA PHE A 244 23.77 -1.57 -11.95
C PHE A 244 23.23 -2.25 -10.69
N GLU A 245 22.12 -1.77 -10.11
CA GLU A 245 21.55 -2.33 -8.89
C GLU A 245 21.06 -3.77 -9.11
N PHE A 246 20.33 -4.01 -10.21
CA PHE A 246 19.88 -5.35 -10.58
C PHE A 246 21.00 -6.28 -11.09
N SER A 247 22.16 -5.74 -11.47
CA SER A 247 23.35 -6.53 -11.84
C SER A 247 24.19 -6.96 -10.66
N LYS A 248 24.10 -6.28 -9.50
CA LYS A 248 24.87 -6.61 -8.28
C LYS A 248 24.36 -7.87 -7.57
N SER A 249 23.08 -8.15 -7.67
CA SER A 249 22.41 -9.23 -6.95
C SER A 249 21.30 -9.84 -7.78
N ASN A 250 20.71 -10.94 -7.29
CA ASN A 250 19.51 -11.49 -7.90
C ASN A 250 18.40 -10.41 -7.98
N PRO A 251 17.75 -10.20 -9.14
CA PRO A 251 16.69 -9.20 -9.30
C PRO A 251 15.59 -9.27 -8.24
N ILE A 252 15.26 -10.47 -7.75
CA ILE A 252 14.26 -10.66 -6.67
C ILE A 252 14.76 -10.02 -5.37
N ILE A 253 16.05 -10.13 -5.06
CA ILE A 253 16.64 -9.51 -3.87
C ILE A 253 16.72 -7.99 -4.04
N ALA A 254 17.11 -7.50 -5.22
CA ALA A 254 17.17 -6.07 -5.49
C ALA A 254 15.79 -5.39 -5.34
N ILE A 255 14.72 -5.99 -5.89
CA ILE A 255 13.37 -5.43 -5.80
C ILE A 255 12.74 -5.59 -4.41
N SER A 256 13.25 -6.47 -3.54
CA SER A 256 12.77 -6.61 -2.15
C SER A 256 13.10 -5.38 -1.29
N SER A 257 14.08 -4.57 -1.68
CA SER A 257 14.35 -3.29 -1.04
C SER A 257 13.24 -2.29 -1.32
N LEU A 258 12.61 -1.74 -0.27
CA LEU A 258 11.60 -0.68 -0.41
C LEU A 258 12.12 0.55 -1.17
N ASN A 259 13.39 0.87 -1.03
CA ASN A 259 14.00 1.99 -1.76
C ASN A 259 14.08 1.71 -3.25
N THR A 260 14.58 0.53 -3.65
CA THR A 260 14.65 0.12 -5.06
C THR A 260 13.25 0.01 -5.66
N TYR A 261 12.33 -0.62 -4.92
CA TYR A 261 10.94 -0.75 -5.32
C TYR A 261 10.28 0.62 -5.58
N ASN A 262 10.37 1.54 -4.63
CA ASN A 262 9.82 2.90 -4.79
C ASN A 262 10.49 3.65 -5.93
N PHE A 263 11.80 3.50 -6.10
CA PHE A 263 12.55 4.15 -7.16
C PHE A 263 12.13 3.68 -8.55
N VAL A 264 11.91 2.37 -8.74
CA VAL A 264 11.39 1.80 -10.00
C VAL A 264 10.04 2.44 -10.36
N PHE A 265 9.09 2.50 -9.41
CA PHE A 265 7.79 3.11 -9.68
C PHE A 265 7.85 4.63 -9.83
N LEU A 266 8.78 5.30 -9.16
CA LEU A 266 9.04 6.73 -9.34
C LEU A 266 9.50 7.03 -10.77
N MET A 267 10.50 6.29 -11.27
CA MET A 267 11.00 6.43 -12.64
C MET A 267 9.91 6.07 -13.67
N LEU A 268 9.14 5.02 -13.41
CA LEU A 268 7.99 4.66 -14.24
C LEU A 268 6.95 5.80 -14.29
N GLY A 269 6.58 6.35 -13.13
CA GLY A 269 5.65 7.46 -13.02
C GLY A 269 6.14 8.69 -13.78
N LEU A 270 7.41 9.06 -13.62
CA LEU A 270 8.04 10.19 -14.32
C LEU A 270 8.01 9.97 -15.84
N ALA A 271 8.39 8.78 -16.31
CA ALA A 271 8.38 8.43 -17.73
C ALA A 271 6.96 8.49 -18.34
N LEU A 272 5.95 7.96 -17.63
CA LEU A 272 4.56 7.92 -18.10
C LEU A 272 3.91 9.32 -18.19
N HIS A 273 4.36 10.29 -17.41
CA HIS A 273 3.88 11.67 -17.47
C HIS A 273 4.59 12.52 -18.53
N GLY A 274 5.79 12.14 -18.94
CA GLY A 274 6.56 12.72 -20.03
C GLY A 274 7.18 14.10 -19.73
N THR A 275 6.58 14.93 -18.88
CA THR A 275 7.10 16.26 -18.52
C THR A 275 7.14 16.46 -17.00
N PRO A 276 8.11 17.24 -16.48
CA PRO A 276 8.18 17.55 -15.05
C PRO A 276 6.89 18.17 -14.51
N ARG A 277 6.29 19.09 -15.25
CA ARG A 277 5.03 19.77 -14.87
C ARG A 277 3.89 18.77 -14.64
N ASN A 278 3.67 17.86 -15.60
CA ASN A 278 2.59 16.86 -15.48
C ASN A 278 2.84 15.90 -14.30
N PHE A 279 4.09 15.50 -14.12
CA PHE A 279 4.48 14.63 -13.00
C PHE A 279 4.24 15.33 -11.65
N LEU A 280 4.72 16.58 -11.47
CA LEU A 280 4.55 17.33 -10.23
C LEU A 280 3.08 17.65 -9.93
N ASN A 281 2.27 17.94 -10.95
CA ASN A 281 0.84 18.12 -10.79
C ASN A 281 0.16 16.83 -10.28
N ALA A 282 0.58 15.67 -10.77
CA ALA A 282 0.06 14.40 -10.26
C ALA A 282 0.53 14.11 -8.83
N VAL A 283 1.79 14.41 -8.48
CA VAL A 283 2.32 14.33 -7.11
C VAL A 283 1.53 15.23 -6.16
N ALA A 284 1.30 16.49 -6.52
CA ALA A 284 0.54 17.43 -5.70
C ALA A 284 -0.88 16.92 -5.38
N LYS A 285 -1.53 16.25 -6.32
CA LYS A 285 -2.84 15.60 -6.12
C LYS A 285 -2.78 14.37 -5.23
N ALA A 286 -1.63 13.69 -5.16
CA ALA A 286 -1.43 12.51 -4.30
C ALA A 286 -1.19 12.87 -2.83
N VAL A 287 -0.57 14.02 -2.55
CA VAL A 287 -0.14 14.44 -1.20
C VAL A 287 -1.27 14.41 -0.15
N PRO A 288 -2.50 14.84 -0.43
CA PRO A 288 -3.58 14.75 0.56
C PRO A 288 -3.86 13.32 1.06
N ALA A 289 -3.66 12.30 0.21
CA ALA A 289 -3.90 10.90 0.56
C ALA A 289 -2.90 10.34 1.58
N VAL A 290 -1.72 10.95 1.72
CA VAL A 290 -0.66 10.46 2.61
C VAL A 290 -0.59 11.20 3.95
N SER A 291 -1.36 12.27 4.13
CA SER A 291 -1.34 13.10 5.34
C SER A 291 -1.57 12.30 6.64
N GLY A 292 -2.48 11.33 6.59
CA GLY A 292 -2.75 10.45 7.73
C GLY A 292 -1.57 9.56 8.11
N ILE A 293 -0.89 8.98 7.13
CA ILE A 293 0.21 8.04 7.32
C ILE A 293 1.41 8.70 7.97
N LEU A 294 1.71 9.94 7.57
CA LEU A 294 2.83 10.72 8.12
C LEU A 294 2.80 10.89 9.64
N ILE A 295 1.62 10.82 10.25
CA ILE A 295 1.47 10.94 11.71
C ILE A 295 1.17 9.58 12.35
N GLN A 296 0.38 8.73 11.69
CA GLN A 296 -0.07 7.47 12.29
C GLN A 296 1.05 6.44 12.41
N PHE A 297 1.91 6.30 11.40
CA PHE A 297 2.98 5.31 11.42
C PHE A 297 4.02 5.59 12.51
N PRO A 298 4.50 6.84 12.70
CA PRO A 298 5.33 7.15 13.85
C PRO A 298 4.66 6.82 15.20
N LEU A 299 3.35 7.06 15.35
CA LEU A 299 2.61 6.67 16.56
C LEU A 299 2.55 5.14 16.74
N TYR A 300 2.47 4.35 15.65
CA TYR A 300 2.59 2.89 15.77
C TYR A 300 3.98 2.45 16.22
N GLY A 301 5.03 3.17 15.79
CA GLY A 301 6.37 2.98 16.32
C GLY A 301 6.46 3.23 17.82
N SER A 302 5.82 4.31 18.28
CA SER A 302 5.72 4.61 19.71
C SER A 302 5.03 3.48 20.48
N ILE A 303 3.89 2.97 19.97
CA ILE A 303 3.17 1.84 20.59
C ILE A 303 4.08 0.62 20.68
N ALA A 304 4.75 0.25 19.60
CA ALA A 304 5.65 -0.91 19.55
C ALA A 304 6.81 -0.76 20.55
N PHE A 305 7.43 0.41 20.63
CA PHE A 305 8.53 0.67 21.55
C PHE A 305 8.09 0.66 23.02
N ILE A 306 6.95 1.26 23.35
CA ILE A 306 6.40 1.18 24.71
C ILE A 306 6.16 -0.27 25.10
N MET A 307 5.59 -1.07 24.19
CA MET A 307 5.33 -2.49 24.46
C MET A 307 6.59 -3.33 24.67
N THR A 308 7.70 -2.98 24.02
CA THR A 308 8.91 -3.82 23.98
C THR A 308 10.08 -3.26 24.79
N GLN A 309 10.16 -1.94 24.99
CA GLN A 309 11.33 -1.26 25.56
C GLN A 309 11.05 -0.60 26.91
N ALA A 310 9.79 -0.33 27.28
CA ALA A 310 9.45 0.13 28.60
C ALA A 310 9.44 -1.07 29.56
N LEU A 311 10.54 -1.21 30.33
CA LEU A 311 10.76 -2.33 31.21
C LEU A 311 10.37 -2.00 32.66
N ASN A 312 9.89 -3.00 33.39
CA ASN A 312 9.67 -2.89 34.84
C ASN A 312 10.96 -3.15 35.65
N SER A 313 10.87 -3.14 36.97
CA SER A 313 12.00 -3.42 37.85
C SER A 313 12.62 -4.82 37.74
N GLN A 314 12.01 -5.72 37.01
CA GLN A 314 12.48 -7.08 36.72
C GLN A 314 13.01 -7.22 35.31
N ASP A 315 13.24 -6.12 34.58
CA ASP A 315 13.62 -6.06 33.17
C ASP A 315 12.62 -6.75 32.22
N LEU A 316 11.34 -6.81 32.60
CA LEU A 316 10.27 -7.41 31.80
C LEU A 316 9.43 -6.32 31.14
N SER A 317 9.13 -6.52 29.84
CA SER A 317 8.31 -5.62 29.02
C SER A 317 6.83 -6.03 29.02
N LEU A 318 5.93 -5.13 28.60
CA LEU A 318 4.52 -5.46 28.42
C LEU A 318 4.32 -6.63 27.41
N SER A 319 5.11 -6.67 26.33
CA SER A 319 5.06 -7.76 25.36
C SER A 319 5.43 -9.12 25.96
N HIS A 320 6.31 -9.16 26.97
CA HIS A 320 6.64 -10.38 27.71
C HIS A 320 5.40 -10.94 28.43
N TYR A 321 4.70 -10.11 29.21
CA TYR A 321 3.48 -10.52 29.92
C TYR A 321 2.37 -10.99 28.98
N ILE A 322 2.21 -10.32 27.82
CA ILE A 322 1.27 -10.73 26.79
C ILE A 322 1.67 -12.11 26.24
N ALA A 323 2.95 -12.33 25.95
CA ALA A 323 3.44 -13.62 25.47
C ALA A 323 3.25 -14.73 26.50
N GLU A 324 3.57 -14.50 27.78
CA GLU A 324 3.32 -15.46 28.86
C GLU A 324 1.83 -15.83 28.98
N PHE A 325 0.95 -14.84 28.90
CA PHE A 325 -0.49 -15.09 28.91
C PHE A 325 -0.90 -16.04 27.78
N PHE A 326 -0.46 -15.79 26.54
CA PHE A 326 -0.78 -16.68 25.42
C PHE A 326 -0.15 -18.06 25.57
N VAL A 327 1.08 -18.15 26.03
CA VAL A 327 1.75 -19.45 26.28
C VAL A 327 1.03 -20.23 27.37
N SER A 328 0.48 -19.58 28.40
CA SER A 328 -0.23 -20.23 29.50
C SER A 328 -1.55 -20.89 29.07
N ILE A 329 -2.19 -20.38 28.02
CA ILE A 329 -3.46 -20.91 27.48
C ILE A 329 -3.26 -21.80 26.26
N ALA A 330 -2.09 -21.77 25.61
CA ALA A 330 -1.79 -22.57 24.44
C ALA A 330 -1.28 -23.96 24.85
N SER A 331 -1.83 -25.01 24.26
CA SER A 331 -1.26 -26.37 24.31
C SER A 331 -0.41 -26.62 23.06
N LYS A 332 0.41 -27.70 23.07
CA LYS A 332 1.16 -28.13 21.87
C LYS A 332 0.25 -28.38 20.66
N GLU A 333 -1.01 -28.74 20.91
CA GLU A 333 -2.01 -29.07 19.87
C GLU A 333 -2.74 -27.82 19.37
N THR A 334 -2.88 -26.78 20.21
CA THR A 334 -3.60 -25.53 19.87
C THR A 334 -2.69 -24.37 19.48
N PHE A 335 -1.37 -24.55 19.56
CA PHE A 335 -0.40 -23.49 19.24
C PHE A 335 -0.43 -23.05 17.76
N ALA A 336 -0.93 -23.90 16.88
CA ALA A 336 -1.03 -23.62 15.43
C ALA A 336 -2.38 -22.98 15.02
N ILE A 337 -3.31 -22.81 15.96
CA ILE A 337 -4.63 -22.20 15.76
C ILE A 337 -4.61 -20.77 16.32
#